data_014059f1e3383e3a04924866a0b01532
#
_entry.id   014059f1e3383e3a04924866a0b01532
#
_cell.length_a   1.000
_cell.length_b   1.000
_cell.length_c   1.000
_cell.angle_alpha   90.00
_cell.angle_beta   90.00
_cell.angle_gamma   90.00
#
_symmetry.space_group_name_H-M   'P 1'
#
loop_
_entity.id
_entity.type
_entity.pdbx_description
1 polymer ?
#
loop_
_entity_poly.entity_id
_entity_poly.type
_entity_poly.pdbx_seq_one_letter_code
_entity_poly.pdbx_strand_id
1 'polypeptide(L)'
;MKPIGKITHYYGKAGVAIVELQDELKVGDRIRIERGDSVFTQAVSSMQKEYQQMEKAEKGDSVGIKVDQKVKEGSLVLLLEEGE
;
A
#
# COMPACT_ATOMS: atom_id res chain seq x y z
N MET A 1 5.00 -6.46 -12.77
CA MET A 1 4.15 -5.90 -11.69
C MET A 1 3.17 -6.95 -11.21
N LYS A 2 2.95 -7.00 -9.92
CA LYS A 2 2.13 -8.02 -9.31
C LYS A 2 1.09 -7.36 -8.41
N PRO A 3 -0.22 -7.61 -8.61
CA PRO A 3 -1.23 -7.09 -7.69
C PRO A 3 -1.06 -7.75 -6.33
N ILE A 4 -0.97 -6.93 -5.28
CA ILE A 4 -0.75 -7.44 -3.93
C ILE A 4 -1.81 -6.96 -2.94
N GLY A 5 -2.69 -6.08 -3.35
CA GLY A 5 -3.72 -5.62 -2.43
C GLY A 5 -4.61 -4.55 -3.00
N LYS A 6 -5.47 -4.08 -2.12
CA LYS A 6 -6.49 -3.09 -2.46
C LYS A 6 -6.66 -2.13 -1.30
N ILE A 7 -6.79 -0.85 -1.60
CA ILE A 7 -7.02 0.15 -0.57
C ILE A 7 -8.47 0.11 -0.17
N THR A 8 -8.70 -0.11 1.13
CA THR A 8 -10.04 -0.20 1.70
C THR A 8 -10.46 1.07 2.41
N HIS A 9 -9.49 1.89 2.83
CA HIS A 9 -9.79 3.13 3.52
C HIS A 9 -8.62 4.11 3.40
N TYR A 10 -8.92 5.41 3.42
CA TYR A 10 -7.90 6.46 3.38
C TYR A 10 -8.15 7.48 4.48
N TYR A 11 -7.15 7.71 5.31
CA TYR A 11 -7.18 8.72 6.36
C TYR A 11 -6.38 9.93 5.90
N GLY A 12 -7.09 10.91 5.34
CA GLY A 12 -6.44 12.05 4.69
C GLY A 12 -5.59 12.92 5.60
N LYS A 13 -6.02 13.09 6.86
CA LYS A 13 -5.25 13.92 7.80
C LYS A 13 -3.93 13.27 8.19
N ALA A 14 -3.92 11.97 8.31
CA ALA A 14 -2.72 11.23 8.67
C ALA A 14 -1.87 10.88 7.44
N GLY A 15 -2.45 10.96 6.25
CA GLY A 15 -1.77 10.52 5.03
C GLY A 15 -1.52 9.03 5.01
N VAL A 16 -2.46 8.24 5.54
CA VAL A 16 -2.33 6.79 5.67
C VAL A 16 -3.47 6.11 4.93
N ALA A 17 -3.13 5.08 4.16
CA ALA A 17 -4.12 4.23 3.50
C ALA A 17 -4.08 2.84 4.09
N ILE A 18 -5.26 2.27 4.29
CA ILE A 18 -5.37 0.88 4.74
C ILE A 18 -5.42 -0.01 3.50
N VAL A 19 -4.50 -0.96 3.46
CA VAL A 19 -4.39 -1.91 2.35
C VAL A 19 -4.73 -3.30 2.87
N GLU A 20 -5.69 -3.94 2.21
CA GLU A 20 -5.97 -5.35 2.45
C GLU A 20 -5.06 -6.15 1.54
N LEU A 21 -4.15 -6.91 2.12
CA LEU A 21 -3.11 -7.60 1.38
C LEU A 21 -3.56 -8.97 0.87
N GLN A 22 -3.20 -9.26 -0.36
CA GLN A 22 -3.39 -10.56 -0.99
C GLN A 22 -2.04 -11.26 -1.19
N ASP A 23 -0.97 -10.59 -0.77
CA ASP A 23 0.39 -11.14 -0.84
C ASP A 23 1.27 -10.35 0.13
N GLU A 24 2.50 -10.76 0.24
CA GLU A 24 3.48 -10.18 1.15
C GLU A 24 3.87 -8.75 0.74
N LEU A 25 4.10 -7.90 1.74
CA LEU A 25 4.60 -6.54 1.53
C LEU A 25 5.61 -6.21 2.62
N LYS A 26 6.70 -5.55 2.24
CA LYS A 26 7.75 -5.14 3.17
C LYS A 26 8.04 -3.66 3.06
N VAL A 27 8.46 -3.06 4.16
CA VAL A 27 9.00 -1.70 4.14
C VAL A 27 10.21 -1.69 3.20
N GLY A 28 10.27 -0.69 2.34
CA GLY A 28 11.29 -0.58 1.32
C GLY A 28 10.85 -1.08 -0.06
N ASP A 29 9.79 -1.87 -0.12
CA ASP A 29 9.25 -2.30 -1.40
C ASP A 29 8.71 -1.09 -2.16
N ARG A 30 8.80 -1.14 -3.47
CA ARG A 30 8.21 -0.11 -4.33
C ARG A 30 6.86 -0.61 -4.81
N ILE A 31 5.87 0.27 -4.73
CA ILE A 31 4.51 -0.07 -5.11
C ILE A 31 3.96 0.95 -6.09
N ARG A 32 3.00 0.49 -6.87
CA ARG A 32 2.21 1.33 -7.75
C ARG A 32 0.79 1.31 -7.23
N ILE A 33 0.20 2.49 -7.09
CA ILE A 33 -1.19 2.62 -6.67
C ILE A 33 -1.95 3.17 -7.85
N GLU A 34 -3.02 2.48 -8.26
CA GLU A 34 -3.78 2.90 -9.42
C GLU A 34 -5.27 2.77 -9.22
N ARG A 35 -6.00 3.73 -9.79
CA ARG A 35 -7.45 3.73 -9.83
C ARG A 35 -7.89 4.49 -11.07
N GLY A 36 -8.43 3.77 -12.05
CA GLY A 36 -8.73 4.36 -13.34
C GLY A 36 -7.48 4.92 -13.98
N ASP A 37 -7.50 6.20 -14.33
CA ASP A 37 -6.36 6.87 -14.94
C ASP A 37 -5.37 7.45 -13.94
N SER A 38 -5.71 7.40 -12.65
CA SER A 38 -4.82 7.89 -11.60
C SER A 38 -3.81 6.82 -11.22
N VAL A 39 -2.55 7.11 -11.46
CA VAL A 39 -1.47 6.16 -11.23
C VAL A 39 -0.27 6.89 -10.64
N PHE A 40 0.30 6.35 -9.58
CA PHE A 40 1.59 6.83 -9.10
C PHE A 40 2.35 5.70 -8.40
N THR A 41 3.64 5.90 -8.25
CA THR A 41 4.51 4.93 -7.58
C THR A 41 5.17 5.56 -6.37
N GLN A 42 5.47 4.75 -5.39
CA GLN A 42 6.20 5.18 -4.20
C GLN A 42 6.86 3.98 -3.54
N ALA A 43 7.80 4.26 -2.66
CA ALA A 43 8.35 3.23 -1.78
C ALA A 43 7.49 3.18 -0.51
N VAL A 44 7.38 2.01 0.09
CA VAL A 44 6.72 1.84 1.39
C VAL A 44 7.68 2.32 2.46
N SER A 45 7.45 3.51 3.01
CA SER A 45 8.33 4.09 4.02
C SER A 45 7.99 3.61 5.42
N SER A 46 6.71 3.34 5.68
CA SER A 46 6.28 2.83 6.97
C SER A 46 5.01 2.02 6.81
N MET A 47 4.83 1.08 7.71
CA MET A 47 3.68 0.19 7.70
C MET A 47 3.32 -0.12 9.14
N GLN A 48 2.03 -0.15 9.45
CA GLN A 48 1.58 -0.45 10.80
C GLN A 48 0.31 -1.29 10.78
N LYS A 49 0.14 -2.07 11.82
CA LYS A 49 -1.05 -2.87 12.05
C LYS A 49 -1.41 -2.74 13.51
N GLU A 50 -2.67 -2.40 13.79
CA GLU A 50 -3.15 -2.20 15.16
C GLU A 50 -2.26 -1.23 15.95
N TYR A 51 -1.90 -0.12 15.30
CA TYR A 51 -1.07 0.96 15.88
C TYR A 51 0.36 0.56 16.20
N GLN A 52 0.82 -0.60 15.71
CA GLN A 52 2.20 -1.04 15.89
C GLN A 52 2.94 -1.01 14.56
N GLN A 53 4.14 -0.45 14.58
CA GLN A 53 5.01 -0.44 13.41
C GLN A 53 5.44 -1.87 13.09
N MET A 54 5.50 -2.17 11.80
CA MET A 54 5.96 -3.48 11.34
C MET A 54 6.77 -3.31 10.07
N GLU A 55 7.67 -4.24 9.82
CA GLU A 55 8.52 -4.20 8.64
C GLU A 55 8.02 -5.10 7.53
N LYS A 56 7.21 -6.09 7.85
CA LYS A 56 6.71 -7.06 6.89
C LYS A 56 5.28 -7.45 7.23
N ALA A 57 4.45 -7.55 6.23
CA ALA A 57 3.08 -8.03 6.37
C ALA A 57 2.82 -9.13 5.35
N GLU A 58 1.82 -9.95 5.61
CA GLU A 58 1.55 -11.14 4.83
C GLU A 58 0.13 -11.15 4.27
N LYS A 59 -0.12 -12.09 3.39
CA LYS A 59 -1.45 -12.31 2.82
C LYS A 59 -2.50 -12.39 3.93
N GLY A 60 -3.58 -11.65 3.76
CA GLY A 60 -4.68 -11.62 4.72
C GLY A 60 -4.58 -10.50 5.73
N ASP A 61 -3.44 -9.84 5.82
CA ASP A 61 -3.28 -8.71 6.74
C ASP A 61 -3.91 -7.45 6.14
N SER A 62 -4.46 -6.61 7.03
CA SER A 62 -4.89 -5.25 6.67
C SER A 62 -3.92 -4.32 7.39
N VAL A 63 -3.19 -3.52 6.62
CA VAL A 63 -2.14 -2.66 7.17
C VAL A 63 -2.29 -1.23 6.71
N GLY A 64 -1.85 -0.29 7.55
CA GLY A 64 -1.79 1.12 7.18
C GLY A 64 -0.42 1.44 6.63
N ILE A 65 -0.37 2.07 5.46
CA ILE A 65 0.87 2.54 4.88
C ILE A 65 0.80 4.04 4.67
N LYS A 66 1.93 4.71 4.85
CA LYS A 66 2.04 6.12 4.55
C LYS A 66 2.01 6.29 3.05
N VAL A 67 1.15 7.17 2.55
CA VAL A 67 1.06 7.43 1.10
C VAL A 67 1.48 8.86 0.80
N ASP A 68 2.13 9.05 -0.35
CA ASP A 68 2.67 10.33 -0.75
C ASP A 68 1.62 11.24 -1.39
N GLN A 69 0.51 10.68 -1.82
CA GLN A 69 -0.57 11.39 -2.49
C GLN A 69 -1.91 10.89 -1.97
N LYS A 70 -2.96 11.66 -2.21
CA LYS A 70 -4.30 11.23 -1.91
C LYS A 70 -4.64 9.98 -2.72
N VAL A 71 -5.32 9.04 -2.08
CA VAL A 71 -5.77 7.82 -2.74
C VAL A 71 -7.27 7.64 -2.47
N LYS A 72 -7.91 6.81 -3.26
CA LYS A 72 -9.33 6.52 -3.11
C LYS A 72 -9.53 5.07 -2.74
N GLU A 73 -10.59 4.80 -2.00
CA GLU A 73 -10.99 3.44 -1.71
C GLU A 73 -11.23 2.69 -3.01
N GLY A 74 -10.81 1.44 -3.05
CA GLY A 74 -10.90 0.65 -4.25
C GLY A 74 -9.67 0.70 -5.15
N SER A 75 -8.70 1.57 -4.82
CA SER A 75 -7.45 1.63 -5.59
C SER A 75 -6.69 0.32 -5.47
N LEU A 76 -6.07 -0.11 -6.56
CA LEU A 76 -5.24 -1.30 -6.57
C LEU A 76 -3.82 -0.95 -6.13
N VAL A 77 -3.21 -1.89 -5.42
CA VAL A 77 -1.81 -1.78 -5.02
C VAL A 77 -1.05 -2.92 -5.70
N LEU A 78 -0.03 -2.55 -6.47
CA LEU A 78 0.78 -3.52 -7.19
C LEU A 78 2.23 -3.41 -6.72
N LEU A 79 2.88 -4.54 -6.58
CA LEU A 79 4.29 -4.59 -6.24
C LEU A 79 5.11 -4.42 -7.52
N LEU A 80 6.03 -3.45 -7.50
CA LEU A 80 6.98 -3.29 -8.58
C LEU A 80 8.14 -4.24 -8.32
N GLU A 81 8.37 -5.12 -9.27
CA GLU A 81 9.46 -6.06 -9.16
C GLU A 81 10.74 -5.41 -9.66
N GLU A 82 11.88 -5.99 -9.30
CA GLU A 82 13.15 -5.46 -9.69
C GLU A 82 13.25 -5.33 -11.21
N GLY A 83 13.69 -4.15 -11.67
CA GLY A 83 13.78 -3.88 -13.10
C GLY A 83 12.54 -3.23 -13.71
N GLU A 84 11.52 -3.00 -12.93
CA GLU A 84 10.29 -2.34 -13.41
C GLU A 84 10.26 -0.85 -13.08
#